data_04afe09c5b62424db29526919b25fc31
#
_entry.id   04afe09c5b62424db29526919b25fc31
#
_cell.length_a   1.000
_cell.length_b   1.000
_cell.length_c   1.000
_cell.angle_alpha   90.00
_cell.angle_beta   90.00
_cell.angle_gamma   90.00
#
_symmetry.space_group_name_H-M   'P 1'
#
loop_
_entity.id
_entity.type
_entity.pdbx_description
1 polymer ?
#
loop_
_entity_poly.entity_id
_entity_poly.type
_entity_poly.pdbx_seq_one_letter_code
_entity_poly.pdbx_strand_id
1 'polypeptide(L)'
;XYASRNDKSYWLSTGEALPMMPVNEHEIQPFISRCAVCEAPANVMAIHSQSIQIPNCPNGWSSLWIGYSFAMHTGAGAEGGGQSLSSPGSCLEDFRTTPFIECNGARGSCHFFANKFSFWLSTIDDSQQFTIPQSQTVKAGSTRSRISRCQVCIKTNR
;
A
#
# COMPACT_ATOMS: atom_id res chain seq x y z
N UNK A 1 -2.08 -18.88 15.39
CA UNK A 1 -1.86 -19.02 15.35
C UNK A 1 -1.53 -19.53 15.08
N TYR A 2 -1.10 -19.77 14.30
CA TYR A 2 -0.48 -20.82 13.52
C TYR A 2 1.05 -20.82 13.63
N ALA A 3 1.58 -19.81 14.26
CA ALA A 3 3.02 -19.75 14.51
C ALA A 3 3.29 -20.33 15.88
N SER A 4 4.42 -21.04 16.00
CA SER A 4 4.82 -21.61 17.28
C SER A 4 5.42 -20.56 18.21
N ARG A 5 5.67 -19.36 17.71
CA ARG A 5 6.22 -18.27 18.51
C ARG A 5 5.53 -16.98 18.12
N ASN A 6 5.85 -15.93 18.81
CA ASN A 6 5.13 -14.65 18.69
C ASN A 6 5.70 -13.79 17.56
N ASP A 7 5.80 -14.35 16.39
CA ASP A 7 6.23 -13.61 15.21
C ASP A 7 5.15 -12.64 14.78
N LYS A 8 5.57 -11.49 14.28
CA LYS A 8 4.65 -10.49 13.75
C LYS A 8 4.34 -10.78 12.30
N SER A 9 3.13 -10.46 11.90
CA SER A 9 2.75 -10.47 10.49
C SER A 9 1.95 -9.22 10.19
N TYR A 10 1.95 -8.82 8.92
CA TYR A 10 1.34 -7.57 8.49
C TYR A 10 0.43 -7.86 7.32
N TRP A 11 -0.80 -7.34 7.39
CA TRP A 11 -1.83 -7.63 6.42
C TRP A 11 -2.46 -6.34 5.95
N LEU A 12 -2.82 -6.29 4.68
CA LEU A 12 -3.46 -5.11 4.13
C LEU A 12 -4.79 -4.89 4.84
N SER A 13 -5.01 -3.68 5.32
CA SER A 13 -6.23 -3.34 6.05
C SER A 13 -7.35 -2.95 5.08
N THR A 14 -8.56 -2.96 5.60
CA THR A 14 -9.71 -2.43 4.89
C THR A 14 -9.83 -0.93 5.16
N GLY A 15 -10.93 -0.33 4.73
CA GLY A 15 -11.20 1.07 5.04
C GLY A 15 -11.73 1.32 6.44
N GLU A 16 -12.01 0.25 7.18
CA GLU A 16 -12.52 0.40 8.54
C GLU A 16 -11.43 0.91 9.48
N ALA A 17 -11.83 1.70 10.46
CA ALA A 17 -10.90 2.21 11.47
C ALA A 17 -10.31 1.03 12.24
N LEU A 18 -8.98 0.97 12.29
CA LEU A 18 -8.32 -0.15 12.93
C LEU A 18 -8.61 -0.19 14.42
N PRO A 19 -8.77 -1.38 15.00
CA PRO A 19 -9.08 -1.49 16.41
C PRO A 19 -7.89 -1.05 17.28
N MET A 20 -8.17 -0.27 18.30
CA MET A 20 -7.12 0.19 19.24
C MET A 20 -6.73 -0.91 20.22
N MET A 21 -7.65 -1.81 20.51
CA MET A 21 -7.39 -2.96 21.38
C MET A 21 -7.24 -4.20 20.51
N PRO A 22 -6.41 -5.16 20.91
CA PRO A 22 -6.24 -6.37 20.13
C PRO A 22 -7.57 -7.11 19.94
N VAL A 23 -7.83 -7.50 18.71
CA VAL A 23 -9.00 -8.32 18.36
C VAL A 23 -8.53 -9.69 17.93
N ASN A 24 -9.38 -10.69 18.14
CA ASN A 24 -9.02 -12.08 17.84
C ASN A 24 -9.53 -12.48 16.45
N GLU A 25 -9.33 -13.73 16.12
CA GLU A 25 -9.64 -14.22 14.78
C GLU A 25 -11.11 -14.08 14.38
N HIS A 26 -12.00 -14.07 15.35
CA HIS A 26 -13.42 -13.93 15.03
C HIS A 26 -13.81 -12.47 14.80
N GLU A 27 -13.01 -11.56 15.31
CA GLU A 27 -13.31 -10.13 15.24
C GLU A 27 -12.49 -9.40 14.19
N ILE A 28 -11.51 -10.06 13.57
CA ILE A 28 -10.59 -9.41 12.62
C ILE A 28 -11.25 -9.15 11.26
N GLN A 29 -12.31 -9.84 10.96
CA GLN A 29 -12.90 -9.88 9.62
C GLN A 29 -13.16 -8.49 9.02
N PRO A 30 -13.73 -7.53 9.76
CA PRO A 30 -13.97 -6.22 9.15
C PRO A 30 -12.70 -5.42 8.83
N PHE A 31 -11.57 -5.77 9.43
CA PHE A 31 -10.37 -4.95 9.38
C PHE A 31 -9.30 -5.45 8.43
N ILE A 32 -9.39 -6.69 8.00
CA ILE A 32 -8.36 -7.31 7.18
C ILE A 32 -8.89 -7.55 5.77
N SER A 33 -8.09 -7.15 4.78
CA SER A 33 -8.47 -7.31 3.38
C SER A 33 -8.40 -8.77 2.98
N ARG A 34 -9.27 -9.14 2.06
CA ARG A 34 -9.22 -10.46 1.45
C ARG A 34 -8.39 -10.37 0.18
N CYS A 35 -7.42 -11.26 0.06
CA CYS A 35 -6.49 -11.22 -1.04
C CYS A 35 -6.41 -12.57 -1.71
N ALA A 36 -6.13 -12.55 -3.00
CA ALA A 36 -5.86 -13.74 -3.78
C ALA A 36 -4.51 -13.58 -4.45
N VAL A 37 -3.76 -14.65 -4.52
CA VAL A 37 -2.52 -14.68 -5.26
C VAL A 37 -2.78 -15.43 -6.55
N CYS A 38 -2.56 -14.75 -7.67
CA CYS A 38 -2.88 -15.31 -8.97
C CYS A 38 -1.62 -15.41 -9.83
N GLU A 39 -1.51 -16.49 -10.55
CA GLU A 39 -0.42 -16.63 -11.52
C GLU A 39 -0.87 -15.96 -12.82
N ALA A 40 -0.07 -15.01 -13.30
CA ALA A 40 -0.39 -14.32 -14.55
C ALA A 40 0.33 -15.00 -15.71
N PRO A 41 -0.31 -15.09 -16.87
CA PRO A 41 0.32 -15.73 -18.03
C PRO A 41 1.34 -14.83 -18.73
N ALA A 42 1.55 -13.62 -18.24
CA ALA A 42 2.45 -12.65 -18.87
C ALA A 42 2.99 -11.72 -17.79
N ASN A 43 3.98 -10.92 -18.15
CA ASN A 43 4.57 -9.97 -17.19
C ASN A 43 3.54 -8.97 -16.71
N VAL A 44 3.65 -8.64 -15.43
CA VAL A 44 2.80 -7.63 -14.78
C VAL A 44 3.72 -6.60 -14.15
N MET A 45 3.38 -5.32 -14.31
CA MET A 45 4.21 -4.27 -13.72
C MET A 45 3.35 -3.09 -13.30
N ALA A 46 3.84 -2.35 -12.33
CA ALA A 46 3.24 -1.09 -11.93
C ALA A 46 3.96 0.06 -12.60
N ILE A 47 3.22 1.10 -12.96
CA ILE A 47 3.77 2.37 -13.43
C ILE A 47 3.20 3.49 -12.60
N HIS A 48 4.03 4.51 -12.39
CA HIS A 48 3.73 5.61 -11.47
C HIS A 48 3.89 6.94 -12.19
N SER A 49 2.92 7.84 -11.98
CA SER A 49 2.93 9.12 -12.68
C SER A 49 3.66 10.22 -11.93
N GLN A 50 3.79 10.09 -10.61
CA GLN A 50 4.21 11.16 -9.72
C GLN A 50 3.34 12.41 -9.83
N SER A 51 2.11 12.22 -10.27
CA SER A 51 1.12 13.28 -10.35
C SER A 51 -0.23 12.73 -9.93
N ILE A 52 -1.24 13.60 -9.94
CA ILE A 52 -2.61 13.15 -9.64
C ILE A 52 -3.27 12.47 -10.84
N GLN A 53 -2.60 12.46 -11.98
CA GLN A 53 -3.15 11.84 -13.18
C GLN A 53 -2.75 10.37 -13.22
N ILE A 54 -3.71 9.54 -13.55
CA ILE A 54 -3.46 8.10 -13.65
C ILE A 54 -2.65 7.84 -14.90
N PRO A 55 -1.49 7.18 -14.77
CA PRO A 55 -0.67 6.90 -15.96
C PRO A 55 -1.33 5.83 -16.82
N ASN A 56 -1.17 5.96 -18.14
CA ASN A 56 -1.70 4.96 -19.06
C ASN A 56 -0.75 3.79 -19.17
N CYS A 57 -1.30 2.60 -19.37
CA CYS A 57 -0.47 1.44 -19.67
C CYS A 57 0.22 1.65 -21.02
N PRO A 58 1.44 1.15 -21.20
CA PRO A 58 2.13 1.25 -22.48
C PRO A 58 1.42 0.47 -23.57
N ASN A 59 1.75 0.76 -24.82
CA ASN A 59 1.22 -0.01 -25.95
C ASN A 59 1.57 -1.48 -25.76
N GLY A 60 0.59 -2.33 -25.98
CA GLY A 60 0.78 -3.77 -25.81
C GLY A 60 0.58 -4.23 -24.37
N TRP A 61 0.07 -3.36 -23.51
CA TRP A 61 -0.25 -3.70 -22.12
C TRP A 61 -1.68 -3.29 -21.82
N SER A 62 -2.34 -4.05 -20.97
CA SER A 62 -3.71 -3.77 -20.55
C SER A 62 -3.75 -3.51 -19.06
N SER A 63 -4.67 -2.66 -18.65
CA SER A 63 -4.84 -2.28 -17.26
C SER A 63 -5.40 -3.43 -16.43
N LEU A 64 -4.84 -3.66 -15.26
CA LEU A 64 -5.44 -4.55 -14.27
C LEU A 64 -6.16 -3.75 -13.19
N TRP A 65 -5.48 -2.72 -12.62
CA TRP A 65 -6.14 -1.81 -11.68
C TRP A 65 -5.37 -0.51 -11.59
N ILE A 66 -6.02 0.51 -11.04
CA ILE A 66 -5.41 1.80 -10.77
C ILE A 66 -5.32 1.99 -9.26
N GLY A 67 -4.43 2.86 -8.82
CA GLY A 67 -4.26 3.05 -7.40
C GLY A 67 -3.40 4.23 -7.03
N TYR A 68 -2.84 4.13 -5.83
CA TYR A 68 -1.97 5.14 -5.24
C TYR A 68 -0.60 4.53 -4.96
N SER A 69 0.44 5.33 -5.16
CA SER A 69 1.82 4.86 -5.17
C SER A 69 2.37 4.65 -3.77
N PHE A 70 2.41 3.42 -3.34
CA PHE A 70 2.87 3.02 -2.01
C PHE A 70 4.35 2.64 -2.06
N ALA A 71 5.14 3.18 -1.13
CA ALA A 71 6.58 2.92 -1.10
C ALA A 71 6.96 1.89 -0.05
N MET A 72 6.55 2.10 1.19
CA MET A 72 6.97 1.20 2.26
C MET A 72 6.18 1.45 3.54
N HIS A 73 6.36 0.57 4.50
CA HIS A 73 5.85 0.78 5.85
C HIS A 73 6.95 0.43 6.85
N THR A 74 6.75 0.86 8.10
CA THR A 74 7.74 0.63 9.15
C THR A 74 7.34 -0.49 10.11
N GLY A 75 6.36 -1.29 9.74
CA GLY A 75 5.85 -2.32 10.62
C GLY A 75 6.83 -3.45 10.88
N ALA A 76 7.66 -3.79 9.92
CA ALA A 76 8.54 -4.94 10.02
C ALA A 76 9.87 -4.58 10.68
N GLY A 77 9.82 -4.20 11.95
CA GLY A 77 11.03 -3.93 12.73
C GLY A 77 11.74 -2.67 12.34
N ALA A 78 11.02 -1.71 11.80
CA ALA A 78 11.55 -0.41 11.38
C ALA A 78 12.51 -0.46 10.20
N GLU A 79 12.68 -1.63 9.61
CA GLU A 79 13.48 -1.72 8.39
C GLU A 79 12.64 -1.48 7.16
N GLY A 80 11.35 -1.36 7.37
CA GLY A 80 10.42 -1.07 6.31
C GLY A 80 10.07 -2.29 5.47
N GLY A 81 8.78 -2.48 5.26
CA GLY A 81 8.32 -3.43 4.24
C GLY A 81 8.12 -2.66 2.96
N GLY A 82 9.16 -2.61 2.14
CA GLY A 82 9.12 -1.80 0.92
C GLY A 82 8.74 -2.61 -0.30
N GLN A 83 8.34 -1.88 -1.33
CA GLN A 83 7.99 -2.46 -2.62
C GLN A 83 8.85 -1.84 -3.69
N SER A 84 9.34 -2.67 -4.61
CA SER A 84 9.91 -2.14 -5.84
C SER A 84 8.82 -1.37 -6.58
N LEU A 85 9.16 -0.25 -7.18
CA LEU A 85 8.16 0.55 -7.88
C LEU A 85 7.63 -0.15 -9.13
N SER A 86 8.31 -1.16 -9.63
CA SER A 86 7.79 -1.95 -10.73
C SER A 86 6.87 -3.07 -10.26
N SER A 87 6.88 -3.37 -8.96
CA SER A 87 6.07 -4.43 -8.40
C SER A 87 4.60 -4.01 -8.28
N PRO A 88 3.66 -4.91 -8.59
CA PRO A 88 2.23 -4.58 -8.37
C PRO A 88 1.91 -4.17 -6.95
N GLY A 89 2.66 -4.66 -5.97
CA GLY A 89 2.46 -4.29 -4.57
C GLY A 89 2.75 -2.83 -4.28
N SER A 90 3.40 -2.12 -5.18
CA SER A 90 3.64 -0.69 -5.01
C SER A 90 2.43 0.16 -5.41
N CYS A 91 1.36 -0.47 -5.91
CA CYS A 91 0.18 0.27 -6.36
C CYS A 91 -1.03 -0.25 -5.60
N LEU A 92 -1.42 0.48 -4.55
CA LEU A 92 -2.56 0.10 -3.74
C LEU A 92 -3.81 0.81 -4.22
N GLU A 93 -4.89 0.06 -4.27
CA GLU A 93 -6.14 0.53 -4.87
C GLU A 93 -6.68 1.78 -4.18
N ASP A 94 -6.45 1.90 -2.87
CA ASP A 94 -6.89 3.09 -2.14
C ASP A 94 -5.80 3.55 -1.20
N PHE A 95 -5.78 4.86 -0.96
CA PHE A 95 -4.86 5.45 0.00
C PHE A 95 -5.46 5.40 1.40
N ARG A 96 -4.66 4.91 2.36
CA ARG A 96 -4.97 4.96 3.77
C ARG A 96 -3.69 5.29 4.52
N THR A 97 -3.79 6.12 5.55
CA THR A 97 -2.60 6.47 6.34
C THR A 97 -2.01 5.24 7.02
N THR A 98 -2.86 4.27 7.37
CA THR A 98 -2.39 2.98 7.91
C THR A 98 -2.99 1.87 7.04
N PRO A 99 -2.30 1.50 5.96
CA PRO A 99 -2.86 0.53 5.02
C PRO A 99 -2.64 -0.92 5.46
N PHE A 100 -2.13 -1.14 6.65
CA PHE A 100 -1.83 -2.48 7.13
C PHE A 100 -2.21 -2.60 8.60
N ILE A 101 -2.47 -3.84 9.01
CA ILE A 101 -2.73 -4.17 10.41
C ILE A 101 -1.68 -5.19 10.85
N GLU A 102 -1.20 -5.06 12.06
CA GLU A 102 -0.15 -5.93 12.61
C GLU A 102 -0.78 -6.99 13.49
N CYS A 103 -0.34 -8.22 13.33
CA CYS A 103 -0.86 -9.37 14.08
C CYS A 103 0.26 -10.12 14.79
N ASN A 104 -0.08 -10.65 15.95
CA ASN A 104 0.79 -11.54 16.72
C ASN A 104 0.53 -12.97 16.30
N GLY A 105 1.58 -13.68 15.86
CA GLY A 105 1.42 -15.01 15.33
C GLY A 105 0.97 -16.03 16.37
N ALA A 106 1.47 -15.90 17.58
CA ALA A 106 1.20 -16.91 18.62
C ALA A 106 -0.28 -16.96 18.98
N ARG A 107 -0.97 -15.82 18.98
CA ARG A 107 -2.36 -15.77 19.40
C ARG A 107 -3.31 -15.36 18.29
N GLY A 108 -2.77 -14.92 17.17
CA GLY A 108 -3.59 -14.46 16.08
C GLY A 108 -4.35 -13.18 16.35
N SER A 109 -3.92 -12.38 17.33
CA SER A 109 -4.60 -11.13 17.66
C SER A 109 -3.98 -9.98 16.91
N CYS A 110 -4.79 -9.02 16.50
CA CYS A 110 -4.36 -7.91 15.66
C CYS A 110 -4.88 -6.58 16.21
N HIS A 111 -4.09 -5.50 16.03
CA HIS A 111 -4.58 -4.18 16.41
C HIS A 111 -3.74 -3.09 15.75
N PHE A 112 -4.20 -1.85 15.92
CA PHE A 112 -3.51 -0.67 15.44
C PHE A 112 -2.28 -0.36 16.28
N PHE A 113 -1.21 0.04 15.60
CA PHE A 113 0.00 0.49 16.28
C PHE A 113 0.30 1.92 15.85
N ALA A 114 0.23 2.85 16.81
CA ALA A 114 0.39 4.26 16.50
C ALA A 114 1.81 4.61 16.03
N ASN A 115 2.79 3.76 16.34
CA ASN A 115 4.17 4.02 15.96
C ASN A 115 4.57 3.34 14.65
N LYS A 116 3.60 2.89 13.87
CA LYS A 116 3.86 2.32 12.55
C LYS A 116 3.39 3.28 11.48
N PHE A 117 4.20 3.49 10.46
CA PHE A 117 3.95 4.49 9.43
C PHE A 117 3.97 3.89 8.05
N SER A 118 3.25 4.53 7.15
CA SER A 118 3.32 4.21 5.73
C SER A 118 3.92 5.39 4.99
N PHE A 119 4.60 5.09 3.89
CA PHE A 119 5.24 6.10 3.05
C PHE A 119 4.74 5.93 1.62
N TRP A 120 4.45 7.04 0.99
CA TRP A 120 3.86 7.07 -0.33
C TRP A 120 4.61 8.07 -1.19
N LEU A 121 4.62 7.85 -2.49
CA LEU A 121 5.20 8.84 -3.39
C LEU A 121 4.28 10.06 -3.44
N SER A 122 4.85 11.22 -3.22
CA SER A 122 4.07 12.45 -3.29
C SER A 122 4.04 12.96 -4.73
N THR A 123 3.02 13.76 -5.02
CA THR A 123 2.96 14.46 -6.30
C THR A 123 3.98 15.59 -6.32
N ILE A 124 4.58 15.81 -7.48
CA ILE A 124 5.52 16.89 -7.68
C ILE A 124 5.09 17.67 -8.92
N ASP A 125 4.94 18.95 -8.75
CA ASP A 125 4.63 19.86 -9.84
C ASP A 125 5.88 20.01 -10.72
N ASP A 126 5.69 20.00 -12.04
CA ASP A 126 6.83 20.14 -12.95
C ASP A 126 7.65 21.37 -12.66
N SER A 127 7.02 22.44 -12.26
CA SER A 127 7.72 23.69 -11.95
C SER A 127 8.53 23.61 -10.65
N GLN A 128 8.31 22.57 -9.84
CA GLN A 128 8.94 22.44 -8.53
C GLN A 128 9.91 21.27 -8.44
N GLN A 129 10.21 20.64 -9.57
CA GLN A 129 11.00 19.40 -9.56
C GLN A 129 12.36 19.54 -8.90
N PHE A 130 12.99 20.70 -9.05
CA PHE A 130 14.34 20.88 -8.59
C PHE A 130 14.45 21.88 -7.43
N THR A 131 13.35 22.17 -6.79
CA THR A 131 13.34 23.02 -5.59
C THR A 131 13.32 22.13 -4.34
N ILE A 132 13.69 22.73 -3.21
CA ILE A 132 13.58 22.03 -1.94
C ILE A 132 12.12 21.95 -1.57
N PRO A 133 11.55 20.74 -1.43
CA PRO A 133 10.14 20.63 -1.11
C PRO A 133 9.83 21.12 0.29
N GLN A 134 8.67 21.70 0.45
CA GLN A 134 8.22 22.14 1.77
C GLN A 134 7.81 20.93 2.60
N SER A 135 8.17 20.97 3.85
CA SER A 135 7.77 19.92 4.77
C SER A 135 6.25 19.96 4.96
N GLN A 136 5.62 18.83 4.78
CA GLN A 136 4.16 18.73 4.92
C GLN A 136 3.80 17.47 5.65
N THR A 137 2.70 17.56 6.36
CA THR A 137 2.12 16.39 7.01
C THR A 137 0.83 16.01 6.28
N VAL A 138 0.75 14.77 5.86
CA VAL A 138 -0.40 14.28 5.11
C VAL A 138 -1.41 13.74 6.11
N LYS A 139 -2.17 14.65 6.74
CA LYS A 139 -3.08 14.26 7.81
C LYS A 139 -4.56 14.45 7.50
N ALA A 140 -4.89 15.48 6.76
CA ALA A 140 -6.28 15.84 6.62
C ALA A 140 -6.53 16.52 5.29
N GLY A 141 -7.78 16.70 4.96
CA GLY A 141 -8.18 17.41 3.78
C GLY A 141 -7.93 16.65 2.51
N SER A 142 -7.24 17.27 1.59
CA SER A 142 -7.03 16.73 0.25
C SER A 142 -5.82 15.80 0.18
N THR A 143 -5.72 14.88 1.13
CA THR A 143 -4.58 13.96 1.19
C THR A 143 -4.38 13.22 -0.12
N ARG A 144 -5.48 12.72 -0.69
CA ARG A 144 -5.40 11.94 -1.92
C ARG A 144 -4.87 12.74 -3.10
N SER A 145 -5.06 14.06 -3.09
CA SER A 145 -4.56 14.90 -4.18
C SER A 145 -3.06 15.13 -4.11
N ARG A 146 -2.42 14.68 -3.04
CA ARG A 146 -0.98 14.83 -2.88
C ARG A 146 -0.22 13.53 -3.06
N ILE A 147 -0.93 12.43 -3.34
CA ILE A 147 -0.32 11.13 -3.49
C ILE A 147 -0.28 10.76 -4.95
N SER A 148 0.90 10.33 -5.42
CA SER A 148 1.10 9.92 -6.80
C SER A 148 0.15 8.80 -7.17
N ARG A 149 -0.38 8.84 -8.39
CA ARG A 149 -1.24 7.80 -8.92
C ARG A 149 -0.43 6.74 -9.66
N CYS A 150 -1.00 5.55 -9.75
CA CYS A 150 -0.32 4.44 -10.40
C CYS A 150 -1.34 3.56 -11.12
N GLN A 151 -0.82 2.69 -11.97
CA GLN A 151 -1.62 1.70 -12.67
C GLN A 151 -0.81 0.43 -12.79
N VAL A 152 -1.47 -0.71 -12.56
CA VAL A 152 -0.83 -2.01 -12.76
C VAL A 152 -1.28 -2.54 -14.10
N CYS A 153 -0.31 -2.96 -14.90
CA CYS A 153 -0.52 -3.35 -16.28
C CYS A 153 -0.01 -4.76 -16.52
N ILE A 154 -0.71 -5.50 -17.38
CA ILE A 154 -0.29 -6.84 -17.81
C ILE A 154 0.03 -6.81 -19.29
N LYS A 155 1.11 -7.46 -19.68
CA LYS A 155 1.51 -7.50 -21.08
C LYS A 155 0.55 -8.36 -21.89
N THR A 156 0.03 -7.82 -22.98
CA THR A 156 -0.95 -8.51 -23.81
C THR A 156 -0.41 -8.90 -25.19
N ASN A 157 0.62 -8.19 -25.68
CA ASN A 157 1.19 -8.54 -26.97
C ASN A 157 2.14 -9.72 -26.84
N ARG A 158 2.04 -10.62 -27.74
CA ARG A 158 2.92 -11.79 -27.83
C ARG A 158 4.11 -11.49 -28.72
#